data_248bd8d6869ed5c59bec102200568616
#
_entry.id   248bd8d6869ed5c59bec102200568616
#
_cell.length_a   1.000
_cell.length_b   1.000
_cell.length_c   1.000
_cell.angle_alpha   90.00
_cell.angle_beta   90.00
_cell.angle_gamma   90.00
#
_symmetry.space_group_name_H-M   'P 1'
#
loop_
_entity.id
_entity.type
_entity.pdbx_description
1 polymer ?
#
loop_
_entity_poly.entity_id
_entity_poly.type
_entity_poly.pdbx_seq_one_letter_code
_entity_poly.pdbx_strand_id
1 'polypeptide(L)'
;AQLAYFAVMMKARQYDRRFFSRGIQPHVYAIVESNHVDKFAVDYFCNGDAKLTAAMDTIIRELHDAKEYGSILTVIPHDWSALYDRFAEITEDINMSRETALRELLPLVQVAEALAQKYDAVVTNPPYRSLADCSNKLNDYVKKDYPDSKSDLFAVFIESCSKMTKKVGYQAMITQHAWMFLSGFIKLRAKLQSTDIINMAHLGPRAFEEISGEVVQTTSFVMRKSNIIKYLGTYVRLVKANSQDAKEEMFLSKMNRFHTSKVTFTRIPEEPIVYWLPEKALLP
;
A
#
# COMPACT_ATOMS: atom_id res chain seq x y z
N ALA A 1 -3.08 6.32 -15.74
CA ALA A 1 -2.27 7.40 -15.17
C ALA A 1 -2.89 8.78 -15.40
N GLN A 2 -3.25 9.19 -16.64
CA GLN A 2 -3.72 10.55 -16.97
C GLN A 2 -4.94 10.99 -16.17
N LEU A 3 -5.99 10.17 -16.07
CA LEU A 3 -7.19 10.51 -15.30
C LEU A 3 -6.87 10.67 -13.79
N ALA A 4 -6.04 9.80 -13.24
CA ALA A 4 -5.61 9.89 -11.85
C ALA A 4 -4.76 11.15 -11.60
N TYR A 5 -3.86 11.49 -12.53
CA TYR A 5 -3.09 12.73 -12.48
C TYR A 5 -4.03 13.95 -12.46
N PHE A 6 -4.99 14.02 -13.39
CA PHE A 6 -5.98 15.09 -13.43
C PHE A 6 -6.75 15.21 -12.12
N ALA A 7 -7.25 14.08 -11.59
CA ALA A 7 -8.01 14.07 -10.33
C ALA A 7 -7.19 14.57 -9.15
N VAL A 8 -5.92 14.15 -9.04
CA VAL A 8 -5.00 14.61 -7.98
C VAL A 8 -4.72 16.12 -8.11
N MET A 9 -4.45 16.61 -9.34
CA MET A 9 -4.21 18.02 -9.60
C MET A 9 -5.43 18.88 -9.26
N MET A 10 -6.63 18.45 -9.63
CA MET A 10 -7.86 19.16 -9.31
C MET A 10 -8.14 19.16 -7.81
N LYS A 11 -7.89 18.03 -7.13
CA LYS A 11 -8.05 17.94 -5.68
C LYS A 11 -7.07 18.86 -4.95
N ALA A 12 -5.81 18.87 -5.34
CA ALA A 12 -4.81 19.77 -4.78
C ALA A 12 -5.22 21.25 -4.97
N ARG A 13 -5.74 21.60 -6.15
CA ARG A 13 -6.21 22.95 -6.47
C ARG A 13 -7.38 23.41 -5.61
N GLN A 14 -8.23 22.50 -5.11
CA GLN A 14 -9.31 22.82 -4.18
C GLN A 14 -8.78 23.36 -2.84
N TYR A 15 -7.65 22.82 -2.38
CA TYR A 15 -7.02 23.23 -1.11
C TYR A 15 -6.03 24.37 -1.25
N ASP A 16 -5.35 24.46 -2.41
CA ASP A 16 -4.39 25.53 -2.70
C ASP A 16 -4.70 26.16 -4.06
N ARG A 17 -5.31 27.34 -4.03
CA ARG A 17 -5.69 28.10 -5.26
C ARG A 17 -4.48 28.42 -6.16
N ARG A 18 -3.27 28.46 -5.61
CA ARG A 18 -2.03 28.74 -6.35
C ARG A 18 -1.24 27.46 -6.70
N PHE A 19 -1.82 26.27 -6.49
CA PHE A 19 -1.10 25.01 -6.70
C PHE A 19 -0.49 24.90 -8.09
N PHE A 20 -1.20 25.26 -9.14
CA PHE A 20 -0.71 25.16 -10.51
C PHE A 20 0.45 26.14 -10.81
N SER A 21 0.49 27.31 -10.16
CA SER A 21 1.55 28.28 -10.35
C SER A 21 2.84 27.95 -9.58
N ARG A 22 2.80 26.95 -8.69
CA ARG A 22 3.99 26.51 -7.94
C ARG A 22 4.89 25.54 -8.72
N GLY A 23 4.45 25.08 -9.90
CA GLY A 23 5.19 24.11 -10.71
C GLY A 23 5.30 22.71 -10.08
N ILE A 24 4.54 22.42 -9.01
CA ILE A 24 4.54 21.11 -8.36
C ILE A 24 3.76 20.12 -9.23
N GLN A 25 4.39 19.01 -9.56
CA GLN A 25 3.81 17.92 -10.36
C GLN A 25 3.74 16.65 -9.50
N PRO A 26 2.56 16.03 -9.31
CA PRO A 26 2.47 14.74 -8.66
C PRO A 26 3.02 13.65 -9.56
N HIS A 27 3.76 12.72 -8.98
CA HIS A 27 4.23 11.54 -9.68
C HIS A 27 3.11 10.50 -9.73
N VAL A 28 2.54 10.28 -10.91
CA VAL A 28 1.47 9.30 -11.13
C VAL A 28 1.92 8.28 -12.15
N TYR A 29 2.17 7.07 -11.70
CA TYR A 29 2.65 5.97 -12.52
C TYR A 29 1.51 4.97 -12.82
N ALA A 30 1.52 4.40 -14.02
CA ALA A 30 0.80 3.17 -14.31
C ALA A 30 1.79 2.01 -14.17
N ILE A 31 1.34 0.89 -13.62
CA ILE A 31 2.16 -0.31 -13.63
C ILE A 31 2.41 -0.73 -15.07
N VAL A 32 3.67 -0.81 -15.45
CA VAL A 32 4.16 -1.31 -16.73
C VAL A 32 4.82 -2.67 -16.53
N GLU A 33 4.80 -3.50 -17.56
CA GLU A 33 5.40 -4.83 -17.52
C GLU A 33 6.48 -4.99 -18.57
N SER A 34 7.44 -5.85 -18.31
CA SER A 34 8.63 -6.06 -19.11
C SER A 34 8.53 -7.23 -20.09
N ASN A 35 7.35 -7.85 -20.26
CA ASN A 35 7.15 -9.09 -21.02
C ASN A 35 7.63 -9.03 -22.48
N HIS A 36 7.69 -7.86 -23.07
CA HIS A 36 8.01 -7.64 -24.49
C HIS A 36 9.10 -6.58 -24.70
N VAL A 37 10.00 -6.41 -23.73
CA VAL A 37 11.11 -5.45 -23.83
C VAL A 37 12.05 -5.86 -24.96
N ASP A 38 12.40 -4.90 -25.79
CA ASP A 38 13.36 -5.10 -26.88
C ASP A 38 14.78 -5.29 -26.32
N LYS A 39 15.35 -6.48 -26.56
CA LYS A 39 16.71 -6.81 -26.13
C LYS A 39 17.77 -5.87 -26.71
N PHE A 40 17.61 -5.45 -27.97
CA PHE A 40 18.56 -4.52 -28.58
C PHE A 40 18.54 -3.15 -27.90
N ALA A 41 17.35 -2.71 -27.44
CA ALA A 41 17.24 -1.48 -26.65
C ALA A 41 17.93 -1.62 -25.28
N VAL A 42 17.85 -2.78 -24.63
CA VAL A 42 18.58 -3.06 -23.38
C VAL A 42 20.08 -3.06 -23.60
N ASP A 43 20.57 -3.80 -24.62
CA ASP A 43 22.01 -3.87 -24.96
C ASP A 43 22.56 -2.48 -25.30
N TYR A 44 21.81 -1.68 -26.07
CA TYR A 44 22.15 -0.29 -26.38
C TYR A 44 22.20 0.59 -25.11
N PHE A 45 21.20 0.50 -24.27
CA PHE A 45 21.14 1.27 -23.02
C PHE A 45 22.30 0.92 -22.10
N CYS A 46 22.56 -0.37 -21.89
CA CYS A 46 23.63 -0.82 -20.99
C CYS A 46 25.04 -0.54 -21.54
N ASN A 47 25.20 -0.50 -22.85
CA ASN A 47 26.46 -0.18 -23.55
C ASN A 47 27.69 -0.94 -23.00
N GLY A 48 27.51 -2.20 -22.60
CA GLY A 48 28.58 -3.02 -22.04
C GLY A 48 28.91 -2.74 -20.56
N ASP A 49 28.21 -1.81 -19.89
CA ASP A 49 28.38 -1.60 -18.45
C ASP A 49 27.74 -2.74 -17.66
N ALA A 50 28.54 -3.47 -16.91
CA ALA A 50 28.11 -4.64 -16.15
C ALA A 50 27.13 -4.27 -15.02
N LYS A 51 27.22 -3.07 -14.41
CA LYS A 51 26.32 -2.64 -13.34
C LYS A 51 24.95 -2.26 -13.90
N LEU A 52 24.92 -1.51 -15.01
CA LEU A 52 23.67 -1.19 -15.70
C LEU A 52 22.98 -2.46 -16.20
N THR A 53 23.75 -3.39 -16.77
CA THR A 53 23.22 -4.70 -17.23
C THR A 53 22.59 -5.47 -16.08
N ALA A 54 23.28 -5.63 -14.95
CA ALA A 54 22.77 -6.35 -13.80
C ALA A 54 21.51 -5.68 -13.21
N ALA A 55 21.46 -4.33 -13.18
CA ALA A 55 20.28 -3.60 -12.73
C ALA A 55 19.08 -3.79 -13.67
N MET A 56 19.28 -3.64 -14.98
CA MET A 56 18.23 -3.81 -15.98
C MET A 56 17.71 -5.25 -16.02
N ASP A 57 18.58 -6.25 -15.99
CA ASP A 57 18.17 -7.67 -15.93
C ASP A 57 17.30 -7.96 -14.70
N THR A 58 17.63 -7.33 -13.57
CA THR A 58 16.85 -7.49 -12.35
C THR A 58 15.50 -6.80 -12.46
N ILE A 59 15.46 -5.55 -12.91
CA ILE A 59 14.22 -4.79 -13.11
C ILE A 59 13.29 -5.51 -14.10
N ILE A 60 13.84 -6.00 -15.22
CA ILE A 60 13.09 -6.76 -16.23
C ILE A 60 12.50 -8.03 -15.63
N ARG A 61 13.28 -8.77 -14.84
CA ARG A 61 12.78 -9.98 -14.16
C ARG A 61 11.71 -9.68 -13.11
N GLU A 62 11.87 -8.62 -12.32
CA GLU A 62 10.93 -8.25 -11.26
C GLU A 62 9.63 -7.66 -11.79
N LEU A 63 9.67 -6.97 -12.94
CA LEU A 63 8.49 -6.40 -13.58
C LEU A 63 7.87 -7.31 -14.66
N HIS A 64 8.32 -8.55 -14.76
CA HIS A 64 7.64 -9.53 -15.61
C HIS A 64 6.25 -9.84 -15.06
N ASP A 65 5.23 -9.79 -15.90
CA ASP A 65 3.81 -9.92 -15.52
C ASP A 65 3.35 -8.88 -14.45
N ALA A 66 4.02 -7.73 -14.37
CA ALA A 66 3.79 -6.74 -13.31
C ALA A 66 2.34 -6.23 -13.25
N LYS A 67 1.62 -6.17 -14.37
CA LYS A 67 0.20 -5.78 -14.40
C LYS A 67 -0.70 -6.76 -13.66
N GLU A 68 -0.32 -8.04 -13.58
CA GLU A 68 -1.03 -9.07 -12.82
C GLU A 68 -0.91 -8.84 -11.31
N TYR A 69 0.27 -8.43 -10.85
CA TYR A 69 0.59 -8.26 -9.43
C TYR A 69 0.31 -6.84 -8.93
N GLY A 70 0.39 -5.85 -9.79
CA GLY A 70 0.16 -4.45 -9.44
C GLY A 70 1.17 -3.92 -8.41
N SER A 71 0.70 -3.05 -7.54
CA SER A 71 1.56 -2.37 -6.54
C SER A 71 1.96 -3.22 -5.33
N ILE A 72 1.58 -4.50 -5.27
CA ILE A 72 2.08 -5.42 -4.23
C ILE A 72 3.44 -6.02 -4.59
N LEU A 73 3.94 -5.77 -5.81
CA LEU A 73 5.28 -6.18 -6.22
C LEU A 73 6.33 -5.64 -5.26
N THR A 74 7.31 -6.50 -4.95
CA THR A 74 8.51 -6.12 -4.21
C THR A 74 9.65 -5.97 -5.19
N VAL A 75 10.20 -4.77 -5.30
CA VAL A 75 11.35 -4.42 -6.13
C VAL A 75 12.52 -4.09 -5.23
N ILE A 76 13.72 -4.59 -5.56
CA ILE A 76 14.93 -4.26 -4.81
C ILE A 76 15.47 -2.87 -5.20
N PRO A 77 16.10 -2.14 -4.28
CA PRO A 77 16.74 -0.87 -4.61
C PRO A 77 17.93 -1.05 -5.56
N HIS A 78 18.07 -0.13 -6.51
CA HIS A 78 19.19 -0.02 -7.42
C HIS A 78 19.88 1.34 -7.29
N ASP A 79 20.98 1.55 -8.01
CA ASP A 79 21.57 2.87 -8.23
C ASP A 79 20.74 3.64 -9.27
N TRP A 80 19.66 4.25 -8.79
CA TRP A 80 18.74 5.02 -9.65
C TRP A 80 19.43 6.20 -10.34
N SER A 81 20.41 6.84 -9.68
CA SER A 81 21.16 7.94 -10.27
C SER A 81 21.90 7.47 -11.51
N ALA A 82 22.65 6.36 -11.43
CA ALA A 82 23.38 5.82 -12.58
C ALA A 82 22.45 5.47 -13.75
N LEU A 83 21.25 4.93 -13.46
CA LEU A 83 20.25 4.63 -14.49
C LEU A 83 19.73 5.91 -15.17
N TYR A 84 19.40 6.95 -14.40
CA TYR A 84 18.90 8.21 -14.96
C TYR A 84 20.00 9.00 -15.67
N ASP A 85 21.25 8.97 -15.17
CA ASP A 85 22.39 9.58 -15.84
C ASP A 85 22.59 8.96 -17.23
N ARG A 86 22.44 7.62 -17.34
CA ARG A 86 22.48 6.93 -18.63
C ARG A 86 21.34 7.33 -19.56
N PHE A 87 20.11 7.49 -19.05
CA PHE A 87 19.00 8.01 -19.85
C PHE A 87 19.27 9.45 -20.33
N ALA A 88 19.88 10.30 -19.50
CA ALA A 88 20.24 11.65 -19.89
C ALA A 88 21.30 11.65 -21.00
N GLU A 89 22.34 10.81 -20.90
CA GLU A 89 23.37 10.67 -21.94
C GLU A 89 22.75 10.26 -23.29
N ILE A 90 21.92 9.22 -23.34
CA ILE A 90 21.33 8.75 -24.59
C ILE A 90 20.27 9.68 -25.16
N THR A 91 19.77 10.65 -24.39
CA THR A 91 18.75 11.60 -24.87
C THR A 91 19.30 12.48 -26.02
N GLU A 92 20.59 12.76 -26.02
CA GLU A 92 21.25 13.55 -27.05
C GLU A 92 21.71 12.72 -28.27
N ASP A 93 21.61 11.37 -28.21
CA ASP A 93 22.03 10.49 -29.30
C ASP A 93 21.08 10.55 -30.50
N ILE A 94 21.65 10.37 -31.70
CA ILE A 94 20.89 10.21 -32.95
C ILE A 94 20.86 8.72 -33.32
N ASN A 95 20.07 7.93 -32.60
CA ASN A 95 19.97 6.48 -32.82
C ASN A 95 18.51 6.02 -32.65
N MET A 96 18.03 5.13 -33.53
CA MET A 96 16.70 4.55 -33.43
C MET A 96 16.50 3.76 -32.13
N SER A 97 17.54 3.07 -31.65
CA SER A 97 17.50 2.33 -30.38
C SER A 97 17.26 3.24 -29.17
N ARG A 98 17.64 4.54 -29.24
CA ARG A 98 17.33 5.54 -28.22
C ARG A 98 15.84 5.67 -27.99
N GLU A 99 15.06 5.85 -29.06
CA GLU A 99 13.61 6.05 -28.95
C GLU A 99 12.94 4.83 -28.30
N THR A 100 13.40 3.63 -28.67
CA THR A 100 12.88 2.39 -28.08
C THR A 100 13.29 2.28 -26.60
N ALA A 101 14.55 2.59 -26.26
CA ALA A 101 15.02 2.58 -24.87
C ALA A 101 14.26 3.58 -24.00
N LEU A 102 14.06 4.82 -24.45
CA LEU A 102 13.31 5.84 -23.73
C LEU A 102 11.82 5.47 -23.59
N ARG A 103 11.22 4.86 -24.60
CA ARG A 103 9.81 4.47 -24.58
C ARG A 103 9.54 3.26 -23.70
N GLU A 104 10.43 2.26 -23.69
CA GLU A 104 10.21 0.97 -23.04
C GLU A 104 10.91 0.87 -21.69
N LEU A 105 12.18 1.29 -21.58
CA LEU A 105 12.97 1.08 -20.36
C LEU A 105 12.76 2.19 -19.32
N LEU A 106 12.63 3.46 -19.73
CA LEU A 106 12.45 4.55 -18.78
C LEU A 106 11.19 4.38 -17.91
N PRO A 107 10.00 4.03 -18.45
CA PRO A 107 8.84 3.77 -17.61
C PRO A 107 9.02 2.59 -16.66
N LEU A 108 9.77 1.53 -17.06
CA LEU A 108 10.08 0.40 -16.18
C LEU A 108 10.93 0.85 -14.99
N VAL A 109 11.99 1.63 -15.24
CA VAL A 109 12.87 2.15 -14.20
C VAL A 109 12.11 3.06 -13.24
N GLN A 110 11.25 3.95 -13.76
CA GLN A 110 10.42 4.84 -12.94
C GLN A 110 9.46 4.08 -12.03
N VAL A 111 8.80 3.04 -12.54
CA VAL A 111 7.89 2.19 -11.76
C VAL A 111 8.68 1.35 -10.75
N ALA A 112 9.82 0.81 -11.14
CA ALA A 112 10.70 0.03 -10.25
C ALA A 112 11.17 0.89 -9.07
N GLU A 113 11.65 2.11 -9.34
CA GLU A 113 12.05 3.05 -8.29
C GLU A 113 10.89 3.38 -7.35
N ALA A 114 9.71 3.71 -7.89
CA ALA A 114 8.54 4.02 -7.09
C ALA A 114 8.10 2.84 -6.19
N LEU A 115 8.24 1.59 -6.65
CA LEU A 115 7.92 0.39 -5.86
C LEU A 115 9.00 0.06 -4.83
N ALA A 116 10.26 0.32 -5.12
CA ALA A 116 11.39 0.08 -4.21
C ALA A 116 11.51 1.14 -3.11
N GLN A 117 11.07 2.35 -3.39
CA GLN A 117 11.17 3.51 -2.50
C GLN A 117 10.38 3.31 -1.21
N LYS A 118 10.85 3.97 -0.13
CA LYS A 118 10.14 4.05 1.16
C LYS A 118 9.55 5.44 1.34
N TYR A 119 8.33 5.46 1.89
CA TYR A 119 7.51 6.68 2.01
C TYR A 119 7.28 7.04 3.47
N ASP A 120 7.12 8.33 3.75
CA ASP A 120 6.76 8.83 5.08
C ASP A 120 5.31 8.49 5.44
N ALA A 121 4.44 8.46 4.42
CA ALA A 121 3.06 8.03 4.56
C ALA A 121 2.64 7.20 3.34
N VAL A 122 1.94 6.08 3.60
CA VAL A 122 1.33 5.21 2.58
C VAL A 122 -0.16 5.14 2.85
N VAL A 123 -0.97 5.56 1.88
CA VAL A 123 -2.43 5.64 2.03
C VAL A 123 -3.11 4.92 0.89
N THR A 124 -4.04 4.03 1.19
CA THR A 124 -4.80 3.31 0.15
C THR A 124 -6.14 2.77 0.66
N ASN A 125 -7.05 2.52 -0.28
CA ASN A 125 -8.22 1.67 -0.13
C ASN A 125 -7.99 0.45 -1.02
N PRO A 126 -7.53 -0.68 -0.47
CA PRO A 126 -7.20 -1.87 -1.25
C PRO A 126 -8.46 -2.59 -1.76
N PRO A 127 -8.34 -3.45 -2.78
CA PRO A 127 -9.45 -4.29 -3.20
C PRO A 127 -9.82 -5.29 -2.11
N TYR A 128 -11.14 -5.49 -1.90
CA TYR A 128 -11.72 -6.49 -1.00
C TYR A 128 -12.05 -7.74 -1.81
N ARG A 129 -11.04 -8.56 -2.04
CA ARG A 129 -11.16 -9.74 -2.89
C ARG A 129 -10.40 -10.91 -2.29
N SER A 130 -11.11 -12.03 -2.13
CA SER A 130 -10.49 -13.29 -1.73
C SER A 130 -9.45 -13.72 -2.76
N LEU A 131 -8.32 -14.24 -2.30
CA LEU A 131 -7.32 -14.83 -3.20
C LEU A 131 -7.82 -16.04 -3.96
N ALA A 132 -8.85 -16.74 -3.44
CA ALA A 132 -9.50 -17.83 -4.17
C ALA A 132 -10.14 -17.38 -5.49
N ASP A 133 -10.51 -16.09 -5.59
CA ASP A 133 -11.13 -15.50 -6.77
C ASP A 133 -10.10 -14.83 -7.71
N CYS A 134 -8.82 -14.95 -7.39
CA CYS A 134 -7.72 -14.38 -8.17
C CYS A 134 -7.11 -15.40 -9.12
N SER A 135 -6.29 -14.94 -10.06
CA SER A 135 -5.56 -15.80 -10.98
C SER A 135 -4.55 -16.71 -10.24
N ASN A 136 -4.19 -17.83 -10.86
CA ASN A 136 -3.18 -18.72 -10.30
C ASN A 136 -1.82 -18.01 -10.13
N LYS A 137 -1.43 -17.14 -11.10
CA LYS A 137 -0.18 -16.37 -11.03
C LYS A 137 -0.14 -15.48 -9.79
N LEU A 138 -1.21 -14.70 -9.55
CA LEU A 138 -1.30 -13.83 -8.40
C LEU A 138 -1.32 -14.64 -7.09
N ASN A 139 -2.05 -15.77 -7.06
CA ASN A 139 -2.08 -16.66 -5.90
C ASN A 139 -0.69 -17.21 -5.55
N ASP A 140 0.06 -17.65 -6.54
CA ASP A 140 1.39 -18.24 -6.33
C ASP A 140 2.39 -17.17 -5.86
N TYR A 141 2.32 -15.97 -6.44
CA TYR A 141 3.09 -14.82 -5.99
C TYR A 141 2.81 -14.49 -4.51
N VAL A 142 1.52 -14.34 -4.15
CA VAL A 142 1.13 -14.00 -2.79
C VAL A 142 1.50 -15.10 -1.79
N LYS A 143 1.34 -16.37 -2.13
CA LYS A 143 1.76 -17.48 -1.25
C LYS A 143 3.26 -17.45 -0.96
N LYS A 144 4.07 -17.03 -1.92
CA LYS A 144 5.52 -16.93 -1.81
C LYS A 144 5.95 -15.69 -1.00
N ASP A 145 5.47 -14.51 -1.37
CA ASP A 145 6.00 -13.22 -0.89
C ASP A 145 5.22 -12.66 0.30
N TYR A 146 3.97 -13.14 0.52
CA TYR A 146 3.04 -12.73 1.59
C TYR A 146 2.36 -13.92 2.28
N PRO A 147 3.10 -14.94 2.75
CA PRO A 147 2.51 -16.19 3.27
C PRO A 147 1.62 -15.99 4.50
N ASP A 148 1.83 -14.90 5.25
CA ASP A 148 1.09 -14.59 6.47
C ASP A 148 -0.19 -13.78 6.24
N SER A 149 -0.38 -13.26 5.01
CA SER A 149 -1.51 -12.41 4.62
C SER A 149 -2.32 -12.99 3.46
N LYS A 150 -2.07 -14.24 3.09
CA LYS A 150 -2.58 -14.91 1.87
C LYS A 150 -4.06 -15.26 1.85
N SER A 151 -4.87 -14.73 2.76
CA SER A 151 -6.31 -15.02 2.80
C SER A 151 -7.11 -14.08 1.91
N ASP A 152 -6.73 -12.80 1.85
CA ASP A 152 -7.44 -11.77 1.10
C ASP A 152 -6.47 -10.67 0.65
N LEU A 153 -6.77 -10.02 -0.47
CA LEU A 153 -5.91 -8.96 -1.01
C LEU A 153 -5.78 -7.77 -0.07
N PHE A 154 -6.82 -7.36 0.65
CA PHE A 154 -6.67 -6.25 1.61
C PHE A 154 -5.62 -6.55 2.69
N ALA A 155 -5.50 -7.81 3.11
CA ALA A 155 -4.49 -8.22 4.10
C ALA A 155 -3.07 -8.18 3.50
N VAL A 156 -2.91 -8.61 2.25
CA VAL A 156 -1.66 -8.48 1.49
C VAL A 156 -1.25 -7.01 1.39
N PHE A 157 -2.20 -6.11 1.10
CA PHE A 157 -1.95 -4.67 1.05
C PHE A 157 -1.55 -4.09 2.41
N ILE A 158 -2.11 -4.55 3.53
CA ILE A 158 -1.66 -4.13 4.87
C ILE A 158 -0.17 -4.44 5.04
N GLU A 159 0.26 -5.63 4.66
CA GLU A 159 1.67 -6.03 4.76
C GLU A 159 2.56 -5.29 3.74
N SER A 160 2.13 -5.18 2.48
CA SER A 160 2.87 -4.49 1.43
C SER A 160 3.08 -3.01 1.76
N CYS A 161 2.02 -2.30 2.16
CA CYS A 161 2.13 -0.89 2.57
C CYS A 161 3.04 -0.71 3.78
N SER A 162 3.03 -1.66 4.74
CA SER A 162 4.00 -1.64 5.84
C SER A 162 5.44 -1.80 5.35
N LYS A 163 5.68 -2.65 4.33
CA LYS A 163 7.01 -2.77 3.70
C LYS A 163 7.43 -1.46 3.02
N MET A 164 6.52 -0.75 2.36
CA MET A 164 6.78 0.53 1.69
C MET A 164 6.93 1.71 2.66
N THR A 165 6.47 1.60 3.90
CA THR A 165 6.55 2.67 4.88
C THR A 165 7.94 2.77 5.50
N LYS A 166 8.49 3.99 5.61
CA LYS A 166 9.74 4.27 6.33
C LYS A 166 9.62 3.89 7.81
N LYS A 167 10.76 3.69 8.48
CA LYS A 167 10.83 3.64 9.95
C LYS A 167 10.24 4.95 10.50
N VAL A 168 9.34 4.85 11.48
CA VAL A 168 8.57 5.97 12.07
C VAL A 168 7.55 6.62 11.12
N GLY A 169 7.41 6.14 9.89
CA GLY A 169 6.38 6.57 8.94
C GLY A 169 4.99 6.03 9.26
N TYR A 170 4.00 6.46 8.48
CA TYR A 170 2.60 6.17 8.70
C TYR A 170 1.99 5.34 7.56
N GLN A 171 1.06 4.49 7.92
CA GLN A 171 0.21 3.74 7.01
C GLN A 171 -1.25 4.02 7.36
N ALA A 172 -2.05 4.46 6.39
CA ALA A 172 -3.46 4.73 6.59
C ALA A 172 -4.29 3.98 5.55
N MET A 173 -5.29 3.24 6.00
CA MET A 173 -6.11 2.41 5.12
C MET A 173 -7.56 2.36 5.59
N ILE A 174 -8.45 2.05 4.64
CA ILE A 174 -9.78 1.52 4.92
C ILE A 174 -9.83 0.09 4.37
N THR A 175 -10.21 -0.89 5.19
CA THR A 175 -10.22 -2.31 4.83
C THR A 175 -11.45 -3.01 5.39
N GLN A 176 -11.70 -4.26 4.98
CA GLN A 176 -12.57 -5.14 5.77
C GLN A 176 -12.01 -5.31 7.18
N HIS A 177 -12.87 -5.45 8.19
CA HIS A 177 -12.48 -5.57 9.59
C HIS A 177 -12.07 -7.00 10.01
N ALA A 178 -12.27 -8.00 9.14
CA ALA A 178 -12.07 -9.42 9.43
C ALA A 178 -10.68 -9.73 10.02
N TRP A 179 -9.63 -9.03 9.57
CA TRP A 179 -8.29 -9.22 10.08
C TRP A 179 -8.12 -8.91 11.58
N MET A 180 -9.02 -8.12 12.15
CA MET A 180 -9.00 -7.80 13.57
C MET A 180 -9.32 -9.02 14.47
N PHE A 181 -10.07 -10.00 13.96
CA PHE A 181 -10.68 -11.05 14.81
C PHE A 181 -10.47 -12.47 14.31
N LEU A 182 -10.53 -12.72 12.99
CA LEU A 182 -10.54 -14.08 12.46
C LEU A 182 -9.19 -14.77 12.60
N SER A 183 -9.22 -16.08 12.85
CA SER A 183 -8.04 -16.93 13.03
C SER A 183 -7.14 -16.98 11.79
N GLY A 184 -7.72 -16.85 10.58
CA GLY A 184 -6.94 -16.78 9.33
C GLY A 184 -5.94 -15.64 9.25
N PHE A 185 -6.05 -14.62 10.14
CA PHE A 185 -5.17 -13.44 10.17
C PHE A 185 -4.28 -13.36 11.42
N ILE A 186 -4.14 -14.44 12.20
CA ILE A 186 -3.30 -14.47 13.42
C ILE A 186 -1.88 -14.03 13.10
N LYS A 187 -1.27 -14.58 12.05
CA LYS A 187 0.11 -14.24 11.66
C LYS A 187 0.26 -12.79 11.22
N LEU A 188 -0.73 -12.23 10.54
CA LEU A 188 -0.78 -10.81 10.19
C LEU A 188 -0.84 -9.95 11.47
N ARG A 189 -1.73 -10.28 12.43
CA ARG A 189 -1.82 -9.55 13.70
C ARG A 189 -0.51 -9.60 14.48
N ALA A 190 0.14 -10.76 14.54
CA ALA A 190 1.46 -10.89 15.17
C ALA A 190 2.52 -9.97 14.52
N LYS A 191 2.54 -9.84 13.19
CA LYS A 191 3.40 -8.86 12.50
C LYS A 191 3.08 -7.42 12.89
N LEU A 192 1.80 -7.09 13.02
CA LEU A 192 1.34 -5.75 13.35
C LEU A 192 1.67 -5.33 14.80
N GLN A 193 2.05 -6.27 15.69
CA GLN A 193 2.60 -5.95 17.02
C GLN A 193 3.87 -5.09 16.96
N SER A 194 4.60 -5.11 15.85
CA SER A 194 5.74 -4.22 15.61
C SER A 194 5.36 -2.80 15.19
N THR A 195 4.05 -2.49 15.13
CA THR A 195 3.51 -1.17 14.77
C THR A 195 2.65 -0.61 15.90
N ASP A 196 2.45 0.70 15.92
CA ASP A 196 1.54 1.35 16.85
C ASP A 196 0.27 1.80 16.08
N ILE A 197 -0.89 1.33 16.53
CA ILE A 197 -2.18 1.83 16.01
C ILE A 197 -2.42 3.21 16.62
N ILE A 198 -2.33 4.25 15.79
CA ILE A 198 -2.50 5.63 16.22
C ILE A 198 -3.98 5.92 16.45
N ASN A 199 -4.79 5.62 15.44
CA ASN A 199 -6.24 5.69 15.56
C ASN A 199 -6.90 4.64 14.66
N MET A 200 -8.11 4.28 15.03
CA MET A 200 -8.96 3.35 14.29
C MET A 200 -10.41 3.75 14.41
N ALA A 201 -11.11 3.89 13.29
CA ALA A 201 -12.55 4.02 13.24
C ALA A 201 -13.16 2.69 12.75
N HIS A 202 -13.78 1.95 13.66
CA HIS A 202 -14.47 0.70 13.35
C HIS A 202 -15.87 1.02 12.82
N LEU A 203 -15.96 1.13 11.50
CA LEU A 203 -17.16 1.58 10.80
C LEU A 203 -18.27 0.50 10.80
N GLY A 204 -17.89 -0.78 10.75
CA GLY A 204 -18.86 -1.87 10.64
C GLY A 204 -19.56 -1.90 9.27
N PRO A 205 -20.83 -2.38 9.22
CA PRO A 205 -21.63 -2.39 7.99
C PRO A 205 -22.03 -0.97 7.56
N ARG A 206 -22.46 -0.83 6.29
CA ARG A 206 -22.98 0.44 5.73
C ARG A 206 -22.03 1.64 5.86
N ALA A 207 -20.73 1.41 5.70
CA ALA A 207 -19.75 2.47 5.59
C ALA A 207 -19.74 3.14 4.21
N PHE A 208 -20.25 2.44 3.19
CA PHE A 208 -20.43 2.90 1.83
C PHE A 208 -21.90 2.78 1.45
N GLU A 209 -22.54 3.85 1.00
CA GLU A 209 -23.97 3.87 0.66
C GLU A 209 -24.27 3.07 -0.61
N GLU A 210 -23.34 3.06 -1.56
CA GLU A 210 -23.50 2.42 -2.87
C GLU A 210 -23.33 0.89 -2.85
N ILE A 211 -22.75 0.35 -1.80
CA ILE A 211 -22.56 -1.10 -1.64
C ILE A 211 -23.66 -1.61 -0.72
N SER A 212 -24.48 -2.58 -1.16
CA SER A 212 -25.52 -3.20 -0.34
C SER A 212 -24.95 -3.61 1.02
N GLY A 213 -25.36 -2.86 2.06
CA GLY A 213 -24.56 -2.54 3.24
C GLY A 213 -24.42 -3.64 4.29
N GLU A 214 -24.91 -4.87 4.09
CA GLU A 214 -24.83 -5.91 5.12
C GLU A 214 -23.62 -6.84 4.95
N VAL A 215 -23.05 -6.91 3.75
CA VAL A 215 -22.03 -7.90 3.42
C VAL A 215 -20.61 -7.45 3.78
N VAL A 216 -20.31 -6.15 3.67
CA VAL A 216 -18.95 -5.65 3.90
C VAL A 216 -18.88 -4.82 5.17
N GLN A 217 -18.20 -5.35 6.18
CA GLN A 217 -17.92 -4.63 7.41
C GLN A 217 -16.49 -4.09 7.39
N THR A 218 -16.34 -2.78 7.61
CA THR A 218 -15.07 -2.08 7.40
C THR A 218 -14.51 -1.44 8.66
N THR A 219 -13.22 -1.18 8.58
CA THR A 219 -12.47 -0.36 9.55
C THR A 219 -11.51 0.56 8.81
N SER A 220 -11.41 1.80 9.26
CA SER A 220 -10.37 2.74 8.83
C SER A 220 -9.36 2.90 9.94
N PHE A 221 -8.08 2.90 9.61
CA PHE A 221 -7.03 3.00 10.61
C PHE A 221 -5.81 3.77 10.12
N VAL A 222 -5.08 4.32 11.08
CA VAL A 222 -3.73 4.86 10.90
C VAL A 222 -2.79 4.10 11.83
N MET A 223 -1.76 3.51 11.25
CA MET A 223 -0.67 2.86 11.98
C MET A 223 0.62 3.63 11.76
N ARG A 224 1.48 3.62 12.77
CA ARG A 224 2.85 4.13 12.70
C ARG A 224 3.83 2.97 12.79
N LYS A 225 4.82 2.95 11.93
CA LYS A 225 5.88 1.94 11.95
C LYS A 225 6.87 2.21 13.10
N SER A 226 6.36 2.08 14.32
CA SER A 226 7.08 2.23 15.59
C SER A 226 6.56 1.24 16.60
N ASN A 227 7.34 0.95 17.63
CA ASN A 227 6.97 -0.01 18.66
C ASN A 227 7.16 0.62 20.06
N ILE A 228 6.15 1.37 20.50
CA ILE A 228 6.12 2.00 21.82
C ILE A 228 5.27 1.11 22.73
N ILE A 229 5.90 0.48 23.73
CA ILE A 229 5.30 -0.60 24.55
C ILE A 229 3.96 -0.20 25.19
N LYS A 230 3.82 1.01 25.68
CA LYS A 230 2.61 1.50 26.37
C LYS A 230 1.86 2.56 25.55
N TYR A 231 2.04 2.60 24.23
CA TYR A 231 1.29 3.54 23.40
C TYR A 231 -0.20 3.25 23.51
N LEU A 232 -0.99 4.29 23.80
CA LEU A 232 -2.44 4.22 23.83
C LEU A 232 -3.01 4.70 22.51
N GLY A 233 -3.44 3.75 21.67
CA GLY A 233 -4.17 4.05 20.45
C GLY A 233 -5.58 4.53 20.74
N THR A 234 -6.12 5.36 19.87
CA THR A 234 -7.52 5.83 19.95
C THR A 234 -8.40 5.02 19.00
N TYR A 235 -9.46 4.42 19.55
CA TYR A 235 -10.40 3.61 18.80
C TYR A 235 -11.80 4.20 18.90
N VAL A 236 -12.51 4.32 17.78
CA VAL A 236 -13.88 4.83 17.74
C VAL A 236 -14.79 3.73 17.20
N ARG A 237 -15.81 3.36 17.95
CA ARG A 237 -16.73 2.27 17.58
C ARG A 237 -18.02 2.80 17.00
N LEU A 238 -18.19 2.67 15.67
CA LEU A 238 -19.32 3.22 14.91
C LEU A 238 -20.24 2.12 14.34
N VAL A 239 -20.05 0.87 14.74
CA VAL A 239 -20.73 -0.30 14.17
C VAL A 239 -22.24 -0.30 14.36
N LYS A 240 -22.77 0.45 15.36
CA LYS A 240 -24.20 0.53 15.65
C LYS A 240 -24.95 1.56 14.79
N ALA A 241 -24.23 2.49 14.17
CA ALA A 241 -24.84 3.51 13.32
C ALA A 241 -25.19 2.93 11.94
N ASN A 242 -26.40 3.20 11.47
CA ASN A 242 -26.98 2.55 10.30
C ASN A 242 -26.89 3.35 8.99
N SER A 243 -26.30 4.54 9.03
CA SER A 243 -26.07 5.40 7.85
C SER A 243 -24.73 6.10 7.96
N GLN A 244 -24.26 6.69 6.85
CA GLN A 244 -23.05 7.48 6.83
C GLN A 244 -23.18 8.71 7.76
N ASP A 245 -24.28 9.45 7.66
CA ASP A 245 -24.54 10.62 8.50
C ASP A 245 -24.56 10.27 10.00
N ALA A 246 -25.24 9.17 10.37
CA ALA A 246 -25.27 8.72 11.75
C ALA A 246 -23.88 8.29 12.27
N LYS A 247 -23.01 7.77 11.40
CA LYS A 247 -21.61 7.47 11.77
C LYS A 247 -20.80 8.74 11.96
N GLU A 248 -21.00 9.73 11.10
CA GLU A 248 -20.33 11.04 11.21
C GLU A 248 -20.76 11.75 12.49
N GLU A 249 -22.05 11.84 12.76
CA GLU A 249 -22.58 12.42 14.00
C GLU A 249 -22.01 11.71 15.24
N MET A 250 -22.04 10.37 15.26
CA MET A 250 -21.48 9.57 16.34
C MET A 250 -19.98 9.80 16.50
N PHE A 251 -19.23 9.96 15.40
CA PHE A 251 -17.80 10.24 15.42
C PHE A 251 -17.51 11.64 15.99
N LEU A 252 -18.28 12.65 15.57
CA LEU A 252 -18.14 14.05 16.02
C LEU A 252 -18.59 14.25 17.46
N SER A 253 -19.58 13.49 17.94
CA SER A 253 -20.05 13.54 19.33
C SER A 253 -19.00 13.11 20.36
N LYS A 254 -17.88 12.55 19.91
CA LYS A 254 -16.80 12.01 20.75
C LYS A 254 -17.21 10.85 21.68
N MET A 255 -18.41 10.34 21.53
CA MET A 255 -18.85 9.12 22.22
C MET A 255 -18.22 7.87 21.59
N ASN A 256 -18.31 6.74 22.30
CA ASN A 256 -17.78 5.45 21.85
C ASN A 256 -16.28 5.45 21.47
N ARG A 257 -15.49 6.28 22.19
CA ARG A 257 -14.03 6.32 22.09
C ARG A 257 -13.40 5.48 23.18
N PHE A 258 -12.40 4.72 22.77
CA PHE A 258 -11.63 3.83 23.64
C PHE A 258 -10.15 4.16 23.45
N HIS A 259 -9.41 4.12 24.54
CA HIS A 259 -7.96 4.28 24.54
C HIS A 259 -7.34 3.04 25.14
N THR A 260 -6.63 2.28 24.35
CA THR A 260 -6.02 1.04 24.81
C THR A 260 -4.69 0.78 24.14
N SER A 261 -3.84 0.04 24.81
CA SER A 261 -2.54 -0.38 24.31
C SER A 261 -2.64 -1.74 23.61
N LYS A 262 -1.79 -1.96 22.60
CA LYS A 262 -1.67 -3.28 21.96
C LYS A 262 -1.31 -4.40 22.95
N VAL A 263 -0.63 -4.08 24.06
CA VAL A 263 -0.34 -5.04 25.14
C VAL A 263 -1.61 -5.66 25.71
N THR A 264 -2.74 -4.98 25.64
CA THR A 264 -4.04 -5.50 26.07
C THR A 264 -4.47 -6.68 25.18
N PHE A 265 -4.20 -6.60 23.88
CA PHE A 265 -4.59 -7.63 22.92
C PHE A 265 -3.74 -8.90 23.04
N THR A 266 -2.44 -8.77 23.38
CA THR A 266 -1.54 -9.92 23.55
C THR A 266 -1.88 -10.80 24.76
N ARG A 267 -2.77 -10.35 25.66
CA ARG A 267 -3.29 -11.15 26.77
C ARG A 267 -4.39 -12.12 26.36
N ILE A 268 -4.90 -11.99 25.14
CA ILE A 268 -5.99 -12.83 24.61
C ILE A 268 -5.39 -13.82 23.61
N PRO A 269 -5.75 -15.10 23.66
CA PRO A 269 -5.34 -16.07 22.66
C PRO A 269 -5.66 -15.54 21.24
N GLU A 270 -4.73 -15.72 20.29
CA GLU A 270 -4.83 -15.24 18.91
C GLU A 270 -4.78 -13.71 18.74
N GLU A 271 -4.63 -12.94 19.82
CA GLU A 271 -4.41 -11.48 19.85
C GLU A 271 -5.47 -10.67 19.06
N PRO A 272 -6.79 -10.93 19.22
CA PRO A 272 -7.81 -10.17 18.53
C PRO A 272 -7.83 -8.71 18.99
N ILE A 273 -8.11 -7.78 18.07
CA ILE A 273 -8.15 -6.33 18.37
C ILE A 273 -9.53 -5.97 18.96
N VAL A 274 -9.73 -6.31 20.22
CA VAL A 274 -10.99 -6.11 20.97
C VAL A 274 -10.92 -4.90 21.90
N TYR A 275 -10.58 -3.76 21.37
CA TYR A 275 -10.32 -2.51 22.08
C TYR A 275 -11.48 -2.01 22.97
N TRP A 276 -12.67 -2.56 22.82
CA TRP A 276 -13.87 -2.16 23.60
C TRP A 276 -14.07 -2.99 24.89
N LEU A 277 -13.26 -4.01 25.11
CA LEU A 277 -13.33 -4.80 26.34
C LEU A 277 -12.63 -4.05 27.48
N PRO A 278 -13.27 -3.93 28.65
CA PRO A 278 -12.62 -3.37 29.81
C PRO A 278 -11.46 -4.27 30.30
N GLU A 279 -10.37 -3.68 30.77
CA GLU A 279 -9.21 -4.45 31.25
C GLU A 279 -9.58 -5.52 32.29
N LYS A 280 -10.57 -5.23 33.12
CA LYS A 280 -11.07 -6.20 34.12
C LYS A 280 -11.65 -7.49 33.53
N ALA A 281 -12.16 -7.43 32.29
CA ALA A 281 -12.68 -8.61 31.59
C ALA A 281 -11.58 -9.47 30.95
N LEU A 282 -10.33 -9.02 30.99
CA LEU A 282 -9.15 -9.67 30.42
C LEU A 282 -8.23 -10.28 31.48
N LEU A 283 -8.62 -10.22 32.74
CA LEU A 283 -7.92 -10.90 33.83
C LEU A 283 -8.44 -12.34 33.92
N PRO A 284 -7.55 -13.35 34.06
CA PRO A 284 -7.94 -14.74 34.23
C PRO A 284 -8.73 -14.95 35.52
#